data_d0737bdfabf2dd1d111d13f46b79322d
#
_entry.id   d0737bdfabf2dd1d111d13f46b79322d
#
_cell.length_a   1.000
_cell.length_b   1.000
_cell.length_c   1.000
_cell.angle_alpha   90.00
_cell.angle_beta   90.00
_cell.angle_gamma   90.00
#
_symmetry.space_group_name_H-M   'P 1'
#
loop_
_entity.id
_entity.type
_entity.pdbx_description
1 polymer ?
#
loop_
_entity_poly.entity_id
_entity_poly.type
_entity_poly.pdbx_seq_one_letter_code
_entity_poly.pdbx_strand_id
1 'polypeptide(L)'
;MNITLSLIIPVYKVEAYIEACLDSVLQQLPDWAEVIIVDDGSPDGAIGIAEEMLCRYPQHKRRVSILRQENQGLSQARNNGIDHAEGNYIGFLDSDDVLLEGYFSILGRLMADNPLADIVAFNAQRFSTFNNGKIQPDGTMAIVPGNAAPQQRDEHMALLADSFNRSMWYAWARIYRKTLFDEARFPAGRNFEDIQLIPQLYLKAERIVVCDTPLVGYRANPNGITRAPKRRDLDDLDYALDGADSGRRQGLGHGLYSILYVTTLKARLLVGLDFFGPRDALRETRELKRRYSGLRGEERKMLSRKNRLFYRSPLAYYLMARLYNLRG
;
A
#
# COMPACT_ATOMS: atom_id res chain seq x y z
N MET A 1 -5.25 11.74 26.86
CA MET A 1 -6.12 10.82 26.08
C MET A 1 -5.25 9.65 25.66
N ASN A 2 -5.76 8.44 25.66
CA ASN A 2 -4.94 7.30 25.18
C ASN A 2 -5.20 7.15 23.67
N ILE A 3 -4.27 7.62 22.85
CA ILE A 3 -4.39 7.51 21.38
C ILE A 3 -4.04 6.08 20.97
N THR A 4 -4.97 5.45 20.27
CA THR A 4 -4.83 4.06 19.80
C THR A 4 -4.37 4.00 18.36
N LEU A 5 -4.85 4.91 17.49
CA LEU A 5 -4.51 4.96 16.06
C LEU A 5 -4.01 6.35 15.66
N SER A 6 -2.86 6.41 15.01
CA SER A 6 -2.38 7.59 14.29
C SER A 6 -2.59 7.39 12.79
N LEU A 7 -3.43 8.22 12.18
CA LEU A 7 -3.66 8.22 10.74
C LEU A 7 -2.76 9.28 10.10
N ILE A 8 -1.82 8.85 9.26
CA ILE A 8 -0.83 9.70 8.60
C ILE A 8 -1.30 10.01 7.18
N ILE A 9 -1.38 11.30 6.83
CA ILE A 9 -1.82 11.80 5.52
C ILE A 9 -0.71 12.65 4.91
N PRO A 10 0.13 12.10 4.01
CA PRO A 10 1.13 12.88 3.29
C PRO A 10 0.46 13.77 2.25
N VAL A 11 0.90 15.02 2.13
CA VAL A 11 0.31 16.04 1.26
C VAL A 11 1.36 16.65 0.34
N TYR A 12 1.18 16.49 -0.97
CA TYR A 12 1.98 17.14 -2.00
C TYR A 12 1.23 17.24 -3.33
N LYS A 13 0.92 18.45 -3.80
CA LYS A 13 0.22 18.75 -5.08
C LYS A 13 -1.15 18.07 -5.21
N VAL A 14 -1.99 18.25 -4.19
CA VAL A 14 -3.31 17.60 -4.08
C VAL A 14 -4.45 18.58 -3.79
N GLU A 15 -4.27 19.85 -4.13
CA GLU A 15 -5.26 20.92 -3.91
C GLU A 15 -6.68 20.54 -4.34
N ALA A 16 -6.80 19.82 -5.47
CA ALA A 16 -8.09 19.39 -6.00
C ALA A 16 -8.78 18.26 -5.18
N TYR A 17 -8.08 17.62 -4.26
CA TYR A 17 -8.56 16.39 -3.59
C TYR A 17 -8.59 16.49 -2.07
N ILE A 18 -7.71 17.31 -1.48
CA ILE A 18 -7.46 17.34 -0.04
C ILE A 18 -8.71 17.67 0.79
N GLU A 19 -9.61 18.53 0.30
CA GLU A 19 -10.84 18.85 1.00
C GLU A 19 -11.71 17.61 1.19
N ALA A 20 -11.95 16.85 0.13
CA ALA A 20 -12.74 15.61 0.19
C ALA A 20 -12.08 14.54 1.06
N CYS A 21 -10.75 14.43 1.00
CA CYS A 21 -9.98 13.53 1.84
C CYS A 21 -10.18 13.87 3.32
N LEU A 22 -9.90 15.10 3.72
CA LEU A 22 -10.00 15.53 5.12
C LEU A 22 -11.44 15.53 5.64
N ASP A 23 -12.41 15.92 4.83
CA ASP A 23 -13.83 15.86 5.21
C ASP A 23 -14.23 14.42 5.57
N SER A 24 -13.86 13.43 4.75
CA SER A 24 -14.15 12.03 4.99
C SER A 24 -13.55 11.50 6.29
N VAL A 25 -12.42 12.06 6.72
CA VAL A 25 -11.73 11.71 7.97
C VAL A 25 -12.36 12.41 9.16
N LEU A 26 -12.51 13.75 9.07
CA LEU A 26 -12.89 14.60 10.20
C LEU A 26 -14.36 14.40 10.62
N GLN A 27 -15.25 14.04 9.69
CA GLN A 27 -16.64 13.72 10.01
C GLN A 27 -16.80 12.51 10.94
N GLN A 28 -15.85 11.59 10.96
CA GLN A 28 -15.93 10.35 11.72
C GLN A 28 -14.77 10.13 12.70
N LEU A 29 -13.90 11.13 12.91
CA LEU A 29 -12.71 11.02 13.77
C LEU A 29 -13.08 10.85 15.24
N PRO A 30 -12.80 9.68 15.87
CA PRO A 30 -13.15 9.41 17.28
C PRO A 30 -12.08 9.94 18.23
N ASP A 31 -12.38 9.94 19.53
CA ASP A 31 -11.50 10.48 20.56
C ASP A 31 -10.22 9.63 20.80
N TRP A 32 -10.21 8.40 20.35
CA TRP A 32 -9.07 7.49 20.49
C TRP A 32 -8.13 7.49 19.26
N ALA A 33 -8.39 8.33 18.26
CA ALA A 33 -7.53 8.45 17.07
C ALA A 33 -7.03 9.89 16.89
N GLU A 34 -5.85 10.00 16.31
CA GLU A 34 -5.28 11.27 15.85
C GLU A 34 -5.00 11.24 14.34
N VAL A 35 -4.87 12.41 13.76
CA VAL A 35 -4.49 12.62 12.36
C VAL A 35 -3.23 13.45 12.29
N ILE A 36 -2.26 12.98 11.52
CA ILE A 36 -1.00 13.66 11.26
C ILE A 36 -0.93 13.98 9.76
N ILE A 37 -1.22 15.22 9.42
CA ILE A 37 -1.07 15.74 8.07
C ILE A 37 0.39 16.10 7.88
N VAL A 38 1.06 15.56 6.87
CA VAL A 38 2.46 15.86 6.59
C VAL A 38 2.57 16.61 5.28
N ASP A 39 2.79 17.92 5.37
CA ASP A 39 3.09 18.79 4.25
C ASP A 39 4.52 18.53 3.77
N ASP A 40 4.66 17.87 2.64
CA ASP A 40 5.94 17.60 1.98
C ASP A 40 6.37 18.78 1.06
N GLY A 41 6.21 20.00 1.55
CA GLY A 41 6.54 21.21 0.81
C GLY A 41 5.64 21.41 -0.42
N SER A 42 4.33 21.26 -0.26
CA SER A 42 3.35 21.40 -1.35
C SER A 42 3.38 22.82 -1.92
N PRO A 43 3.61 23.00 -3.24
CA PRO A 43 3.67 24.33 -3.85
C PRO A 43 2.28 24.89 -4.22
N ASP A 44 1.20 24.09 -4.05
CA ASP A 44 -0.19 24.46 -4.35
C ASP A 44 -0.96 24.89 -3.08
N GLY A 45 -2.26 25.17 -3.21
CA GLY A 45 -3.12 25.60 -2.11
C GLY A 45 -3.55 24.52 -1.13
N ALA A 46 -3.06 23.28 -1.26
CA ALA A 46 -3.53 22.13 -0.47
C ALA A 46 -3.46 22.34 1.05
N ILE A 47 -2.38 22.96 1.54
CA ILE A 47 -2.20 23.20 2.98
C ILE A 47 -3.12 24.30 3.50
N GLY A 48 -3.34 25.36 2.73
CA GLY A 48 -4.33 26.38 3.08
C GLY A 48 -5.72 25.79 3.24
N ILE A 49 -6.13 24.90 2.32
CA ILE A 49 -7.40 24.17 2.41
C ILE A 49 -7.43 23.28 3.66
N ALA A 50 -6.34 22.58 3.97
CA ALA A 50 -6.25 21.75 5.18
C ALA A 50 -6.45 22.59 6.45
N GLU A 51 -5.83 23.76 6.54
CA GLU A 51 -5.97 24.68 7.67
C GLU A 51 -7.42 25.22 7.79
N GLU A 52 -8.06 25.58 6.68
CA GLU A 52 -9.47 25.97 6.66
C GLU A 52 -10.39 24.84 7.12
N MET A 53 -10.12 23.60 6.69
CA MET A 53 -10.87 22.43 7.14
C MET A 53 -10.77 22.25 8.66
N LEU A 54 -9.59 22.42 9.25
CA LEU A 54 -9.42 22.34 10.72
C LEU A 54 -10.22 23.44 11.45
N CYS A 55 -10.39 24.60 10.86
CA CYS A 55 -11.26 25.65 11.41
C CYS A 55 -12.75 25.24 11.39
N ARG A 56 -13.18 24.44 10.41
CA ARG A 56 -14.57 23.92 10.34
C ARG A 56 -14.83 22.82 11.38
N TYR A 57 -13.77 22.14 11.89
CA TYR A 57 -13.84 21.05 12.86
C TYR A 57 -13.07 21.36 14.16
N PRO A 58 -13.42 22.45 14.90
CA PRO A 58 -12.67 22.93 16.06
C PRO A 58 -12.57 21.89 17.20
N GLN A 59 -13.53 20.95 17.27
CA GLN A 59 -13.52 19.84 18.25
C GLN A 59 -12.34 18.90 18.07
N HIS A 60 -11.70 18.88 16.89
CA HIS A 60 -10.57 17.99 16.59
C HIS A 60 -9.20 18.65 16.73
N LYS A 61 -9.13 19.95 17.08
CA LYS A 61 -7.89 20.75 17.15
C LYS A 61 -6.75 20.09 17.96
N ARG A 62 -7.06 19.29 18.98
CA ARG A 62 -6.05 18.62 19.81
C ARG A 62 -5.60 17.27 19.26
N ARG A 63 -6.26 16.78 18.22
CA ARG A 63 -6.04 15.44 17.64
C ARG A 63 -5.62 15.49 16.18
N VAL A 64 -5.49 16.67 15.63
CA VAL A 64 -5.02 16.87 14.26
C VAL A 64 -3.85 17.81 14.28
N SER A 65 -2.73 17.37 13.74
CA SER A 65 -1.50 18.14 13.60
C SER A 65 -1.10 18.27 12.13
N ILE A 66 -0.45 19.38 11.79
CA ILE A 66 0.18 19.60 10.49
C ILE A 66 1.68 19.69 10.71
N LEU A 67 2.42 18.71 10.22
CA LEU A 67 3.88 18.72 10.17
C LEU A 67 4.30 19.29 8.82
N ARG A 68 5.33 20.13 8.81
CA ARG A 68 5.87 20.71 7.57
C ARG A 68 7.32 20.29 7.38
N GLN A 69 7.66 19.91 6.15
CA GLN A 69 9.02 19.60 5.74
C GLN A 69 9.29 20.15 4.35
N GLU A 70 10.56 20.33 4.00
CA GLU A 70 10.97 20.50 2.60
C GLU A 70 10.63 19.22 1.83
N ASN A 71 10.33 19.33 0.52
CA ASN A 71 9.97 18.18 -0.29
C ASN A 71 11.08 17.12 -0.31
N GLN A 72 10.78 15.96 0.27
CA GLN A 72 11.65 14.77 0.32
C GLN A 72 10.96 13.52 -0.22
N GLY A 73 9.72 13.67 -0.70
CA GLY A 73 8.93 12.60 -1.31
C GLY A 73 8.10 11.78 -0.31
N LEU A 74 7.19 10.99 -0.87
CA LEU A 74 6.15 10.26 -0.15
C LEU A 74 6.70 9.38 0.99
N SER A 75 7.79 8.64 0.74
CA SER A 75 8.47 7.81 1.73
C SER A 75 8.87 8.60 2.97
N GLN A 76 9.50 9.75 2.78
CA GLN A 76 9.99 10.55 3.89
C GLN A 76 8.84 11.25 4.63
N ALA A 77 7.81 11.68 3.92
CA ALA A 77 6.61 12.23 4.54
C ALA A 77 5.91 11.19 5.44
N ARG A 78 5.76 9.93 4.98
CA ARG A 78 5.24 8.84 5.81
C ARG A 78 6.15 8.55 7.00
N ASN A 79 7.47 8.51 6.81
CA ASN A 79 8.43 8.28 7.90
C ASN A 79 8.34 9.37 8.97
N ASN A 80 8.27 10.64 8.56
CA ASN A 80 8.11 11.76 9.48
C ASN A 80 6.80 11.64 10.29
N GLY A 81 5.70 11.25 9.64
CA GLY A 81 4.45 10.96 10.33
C GLY A 81 4.58 9.81 11.33
N ILE A 82 5.28 8.71 11.00
CA ILE A 82 5.54 7.59 11.92
C ILE A 82 6.30 8.06 13.16
N ASP A 83 7.32 8.91 12.99
CA ASP A 83 8.16 9.39 14.09
C ASP A 83 7.39 10.28 15.06
N HIS A 84 6.34 10.98 14.60
CA HIS A 84 5.49 11.85 15.42
C HIS A 84 4.21 11.16 15.95
N ALA A 85 3.92 9.95 15.49
CA ALA A 85 2.72 9.23 15.89
C ALA A 85 2.73 8.84 17.37
N GLU A 86 1.63 9.10 18.09
CA GLU A 86 1.44 8.71 19.49
C GLU A 86 0.65 7.40 19.65
N GLY A 87 -0.08 7.00 18.61
CA GLY A 87 -0.93 5.82 18.61
C GLY A 87 -0.16 4.50 18.68
N ASN A 88 -0.79 3.48 19.24
CA ASN A 88 -0.28 2.11 19.25
C ASN A 88 -0.31 1.47 17.85
N TYR A 89 -1.17 1.98 16.97
CA TYR A 89 -1.29 1.60 15.57
C TYR A 89 -1.05 2.79 14.67
N ILE A 90 -0.47 2.51 13.49
CA ILE A 90 -0.24 3.45 12.41
C ILE A 90 -1.15 3.08 11.23
N GLY A 91 -1.89 4.03 10.72
CA GLY A 91 -2.59 3.95 9.44
C GLY A 91 -2.08 5.01 8.48
N PHE A 92 -2.25 4.77 7.19
CA PHE A 92 -1.93 5.75 6.14
C PHE A 92 -3.17 6.02 5.31
N LEU A 93 -3.27 7.23 4.76
CA LEU A 93 -4.27 7.59 3.76
C LEU A 93 -3.60 8.52 2.75
N ASP A 94 -3.65 8.15 1.47
CA ASP A 94 -3.16 9.03 0.42
C ASP A 94 -4.15 10.21 0.25
N SER A 95 -3.64 11.41 0.11
CA SER A 95 -4.43 12.65 0.20
C SER A 95 -5.34 12.92 -1.00
N ASP A 96 -5.31 12.07 -2.03
CA ASP A 96 -6.28 12.03 -3.13
C ASP A 96 -7.39 10.98 -2.94
N ASP A 97 -7.32 10.15 -1.89
CA ASP A 97 -8.29 9.13 -1.50
C ASP A 97 -9.26 9.63 -0.42
N VAL A 98 -10.25 8.81 -0.06
CA VAL A 98 -11.23 9.11 1.00
C VAL A 98 -11.45 7.91 1.91
N LEU A 99 -11.73 8.14 3.19
CA LEU A 99 -12.24 7.09 4.05
C LEU A 99 -13.72 6.82 3.75
N LEU A 100 -14.12 5.55 3.74
CA LEU A 100 -15.52 5.18 3.66
C LEU A 100 -16.17 5.24 5.04
N GLU A 101 -17.50 5.39 5.05
CA GLU A 101 -18.28 5.40 6.28
C GLU A 101 -18.01 4.15 7.12
N GLY A 102 -17.79 4.34 8.41
CA GLY A 102 -17.52 3.27 9.35
C GLY A 102 -16.06 2.86 9.49
N TYR A 103 -15.12 3.52 8.79
CA TYR A 103 -13.68 3.20 8.89
C TYR A 103 -13.23 3.06 10.34
N PHE A 104 -13.38 4.11 11.14
CA PHE A 104 -12.94 4.08 12.55
C PHE A 104 -13.76 3.12 13.40
N SER A 105 -15.07 3.04 13.23
CA SER A 105 -15.92 2.17 14.05
C SER A 105 -15.64 0.69 13.82
N ILE A 106 -15.37 0.29 12.57
CA ILE A 106 -14.99 -1.08 12.21
C ILE A 106 -13.60 -1.40 12.74
N LEU A 107 -12.61 -0.52 12.50
CA LEU A 107 -11.25 -0.73 12.99
C LEU A 107 -11.18 -0.75 14.52
N GLY A 108 -11.92 0.14 15.20
CA GLY A 108 -12.00 0.16 16.66
C GLY A 108 -12.50 -1.17 17.22
N ARG A 109 -13.54 -1.74 16.61
CA ARG A 109 -14.05 -3.08 16.98
C ARG A 109 -13.02 -4.16 16.70
N LEU A 110 -12.43 -4.18 15.51
CA LEU A 110 -11.42 -5.20 15.14
C LEU A 110 -10.20 -5.17 16.07
N MET A 111 -9.72 -3.98 16.46
CA MET A 111 -8.63 -3.85 17.43
C MET A 111 -9.03 -4.32 18.82
N ALA A 112 -10.25 -4.02 19.26
CA ALA A 112 -10.76 -4.46 20.57
C ALA A 112 -10.94 -5.97 20.63
N ASP A 113 -11.49 -6.57 19.57
CA ASP A 113 -11.71 -8.02 19.47
C ASP A 113 -10.39 -8.79 19.26
N ASN A 114 -9.35 -8.12 18.76
CA ASN A 114 -8.04 -8.71 18.44
C ASN A 114 -6.88 -7.85 19.02
N PRO A 115 -6.74 -7.75 20.35
CA PRO A 115 -5.76 -6.82 20.98
C PRO A 115 -4.29 -7.15 20.67
N LEU A 116 -4.03 -8.36 20.19
CA LEU A 116 -2.69 -8.81 19.79
C LEU A 116 -2.47 -8.75 18.27
N ALA A 117 -3.39 -8.16 17.50
CA ALA A 117 -3.19 -8.01 16.06
C ALA A 117 -2.00 -7.08 15.78
N ASP A 118 -1.11 -7.51 14.90
CA ASP A 118 0.02 -6.68 14.44
C ASP A 118 -0.36 -5.90 13.18
N ILE A 119 -1.20 -6.49 12.34
CA ILE A 119 -1.72 -5.87 11.12
C ILE A 119 -3.23 -6.14 11.04
N VAL A 120 -4.01 -5.11 10.74
CA VAL A 120 -5.40 -5.24 10.28
C VAL A 120 -5.45 -4.77 8.85
N ALA A 121 -5.72 -5.67 7.91
CA ALA A 121 -5.78 -5.39 6.48
C ALA A 121 -7.21 -5.43 5.96
N PHE A 122 -7.54 -4.57 5.00
CA PHE A 122 -8.90 -4.41 4.50
C PHE A 122 -8.94 -4.16 2.99
N ASN A 123 -10.14 -4.26 2.42
CA ASN A 123 -10.41 -3.98 1.02
C ASN A 123 -10.67 -2.50 0.77
N ALA A 124 -10.74 -2.13 -0.51
CA ALA A 124 -11.08 -0.79 -0.94
C ALA A 124 -12.11 -0.79 -2.07
N GLN A 125 -12.77 0.35 -2.27
CA GLN A 125 -13.57 0.62 -3.45
C GLN A 125 -12.84 1.57 -4.37
N ARG A 126 -12.72 1.22 -5.65
CA ARG A 126 -12.23 2.14 -6.66
C ARG A 126 -13.35 3.07 -7.09
N PHE A 127 -13.01 4.34 -7.35
CA PHE A 127 -13.94 5.31 -7.91
C PHE A 127 -13.22 6.34 -8.78
N SER A 128 -13.94 6.89 -9.75
CA SER A 128 -13.49 8.00 -10.60
C SER A 128 -14.31 9.27 -10.36
N THR A 129 -15.54 9.12 -9.86
CA THR A 129 -16.48 10.23 -9.67
C THR A 129 -16.78 10.41 -8.18
N PHE A 130 -16.67 11.66 -7.72
CA PHE A 130 -17.00 12.08 -6.36
C PHE A 130 -18.00 13.25 -6.42
N ASN A 131 -19.23 13.01 -5.97
CA ASN A 131 -20.30 14.01 -6.02
C ASN A 131 -21.04 14.08 -4.69
N ASN A 132 -21.32 15.31 -4.22
CA ASN A 132 -22.09 15.54 -2.99
C ASN A 132 -21.59 14.76 -1.78
N GLY A 133 -20.26 14.71 -1.57
CA GLY A 133 -19.65 13.99 -0.46
C GLY A 133 -19.64 12.45 -0.60
N LYS A 134 -20.04 11.90 -1.76
CA LYS A 134 -20.13 10.45 -1.97
C LYS A 134 -19.34 10.00 -3.20
N ILE A 135 -18.71 8.84 -3.07
CA ILE A 135 -18.08 8.16 -4.20
C ILE A 135 -19.15 7.46 -5.06
N GLN A 136 -18.88 7.37 -6.37
CA GLN A 136 -19.56 6.44 -7.25
C GLN A 136 -18.58 5.31 -7.56
N PRO A 137 -18.74 4.14 -6.91
CA PRO A 137 -17.79 3.03 -7.09
C PRO A 137 -17.83 2.49 -8.51
N ASP A 138 -16.65 2.28 -9.09
CA ASP A 138 -16.47 1.64 -10.39
C ASP A 138 -15.80 0.25 -10.29
N GLY A 139 -15.51 -0.21 -9.07
CA GLY A 139 -14.99 -1.54 -8.79
C GLY A 139 -14.54 -1.73 -7.35
N THR A 140 -14.44 -2.99 -6.94
CA THR A 140 -13.90 -3.38 -5.64
C THR A 140 -12.47 -3.87 -5.80
N MET A 141 -11.56 -3.37 -4.97
CA MET A 141 -10.18 -3.85 -4.85
C MET A 141 -10.13 -4.92 -3.75
N ALA A 142 -10.13 -6.18 -4.16
CA ALA A 142 -9.99 -7.32 -3.24
C ALA A 142 -8.53 -7.49 -2.82
N ILE A 143 -8.08 -6.69 -1.87
CA ILE A 143 -6.68 -6.61 -1.42
C ILE A 143 -6.36 -7.78 -0.49
N VAL A 144 -7.30 -8.10 0.41
CA VAL A 144 -7.15 -9.20 1.35
C VAL A 144 -7.80 -10.48 0.84
N PRO A 145 -7.30 -11.66 1.23
CA PRO A 145 -8.02 -12.91 1.04
C PRO A 145 -9.36 -12.87 1.81
N GLY A 146 -10.37 -13.57 1.30
CA GLY A 146 -11.67 -13.65 1.96
C GLY A 146 -11.54 -14.16 3.41
N ASN A 147 -12.52 -13.82 4.23
CA ASN A 147 -12.61 -14.02 5.67
C ASN A 147 -11.86 -15.25 6.22
N ALA A 148 -10.70 -15.02 6.82
CA ALA A 148 -10.10 -15.94 7.78
C ALA A 148 -9.23 -15.14 8.75
N ALA A 149 -9.61 -15.10 10.01
CA ALA A 149 -8.65 -14.81 11.08
C ALA A 149 -7.77 -16.06 11.23
N PRO A 150 -6.48 -16.04 10.89
CA PRO A 150 -5.64 -17.23 11.02
C PRO A 150 -5.49 -17.57 12.51
N GLN A 151 -5.96 -18.74 12.89
CA GLN A 151 -5.87 -19.25 14.27
C GLN A 151 -4.72 -20.26 14.44
N GLN A 152 -4.21 -20.80 13.34
CA GLN A 152 -3.14 -21.81 13.33
C GLN A 152 -1.98 -21.39 12.45
N ARG A 153 -0.79 -21.95 12.71
CA ARG A 153 0.45 -21.61 11.98
C ARG A 153 0.35 -21.86 10.47
N ASP A 154 -0.33 -22.93 10.08
CA ASP A 154 -0.51 -23.28 8.65
C ASP A 154 -1.45 -22.29 7.94
N GLU A 155 -2.50 -21.82 8.64
CA GLU A 155 -3.40 -20.79 8.14
C GLU A 155 -2.70 -19.44 8.00
N HIS A 156 -1.81 -19.09 8.94
CA HIS A 156 -0.99 -17.89 8.85
C HIS A 156 -0.06 -17.91 7.62
N MET A 157 0.64 -19.04 7.38
CA MET A 157 1.48 -19.20 6.20
C MET A 157 0.68 -19.17 4.89
N ALA A 158 -0.53 -19.73 4.87
CA ALA A 158 -1.42 -19.66 3.72
C ALA A 158 -1.87 -18.22 3.42
N LEU A 159 -2.21 -17.45 4.46
CA LEU A 159 -2.53 -16.03 4.37
C LEU A 159 -1.37 -15.22 3.81
N LEU A 160 -0.14 -15.45 4.33
CA LEU A 160 1.06 -14.79 3.83
C LEU A 160 1.29 -15.12 2.35
N ALA A 161 1.24 -16.41 1.99
CA ALA A 161 1.45 -16.84 0.61
C ALA A 161 0.42 -16.24 -0.36
N ASP A 162 -0.86 -16.14 0.05
CA ASP A 162 -1.88 -15.50 -0.76
C ASP A 162 -1.64 -13.99 -0.89
N SER A 163 -1.33 -13.29 0.22
CA SER A 163 -1.01 -11.86 0.23
C SER A 163 0.18 -11.54 -0.68
N PHE A 164 1.25 -12.34 -0.61
CA PHE A 164 2.43 -12.19 -1.47
C PHE A 164 2.10 -12.45 -2.96
N ASN A 165 1.26 -13.44 -3.25
CA ASN A 165 0.83 -13.72 -4.62
C ASN A 165 -0.08 -12.64 -5.20
N ARG A 166 -0.91 -11.99 -4.40
CA ARG A 166 -1.72 -10.82 -4.81
C ARG A 166 -0.83 -9.61 -5.07
N SER A 167 0.19 -9.41 -4.24
CA SER A 167 1.14 -8.29 -4.32
C SER A 167 0.46 -6.91 -4.35
N MET A 168 -0.62 -6.77 -3.59
CA MET A 168 -1.33 -5.50 -3.39
C MET A 168 -0.82 -4.84 -2.11
N TRP A 169 0.38 -4.26 -2.18
CA TRP A 169 1.13 -3.76 -1.03
C TRP A 169 0.80 -2.32 -0.62
N TYR A 170 -0.35 -1.79 -1.03
CA TYR A 170 -0.77 -0.43 -0.69
C TYR A 170 -0.71 -0.18 0.82
N ALA A 171 0.10 0.81 1.27
CA ALA A 171 0.26 1.14 2.68
C ALA A 171 -1.07 1.52 3.34
N TRP A 172 -1.92 2.25 2.61
CA TRP A 172 -3.22 2.74 3.07
C TRP A 172 -4.30 1.66 3.25
N ALA A 173 -4.07 0.45 2.76
CA ALA A 173 -5.04 -0.65 2.89
C ALA A 173 -4.89 -1.43 4.20
N ARG A 174 -4.20 -0.87 5.18
CA ARG A 174 -3.87 -1.53 6.46
C ARG A 174 -3.69 -0.53 7.57
N ILE A 175 -3.89 -1.00 8.81
CA ILE A 175 -3.27 -0.41 9.98
C ILE A 175 -2.26 -1.40 10.56
N TYR A 176 -1.21 -0.88 11.15
CA TYR A 176 -0.04 -1.63 11.61
C TYR A 176 0.25 -1.32 13.07
N ARG A 177 0.56 -2.32 13.87
CA ARG A 177 1.13 -2.07 15.19
C ARG A 177 2.41 -1.23 15.05
N LYS A 178 2.50 -0.13 15.80
CA LYS A 178 3.61 0.85 15.67
C LYS A 178 4.98 0.20 15.83
N THR A 179 5.11 -0.81 16.71
CA THR A 179 6.38 -1.51 16.94
C THR A 179 6.95 -2.24 15.73
N LEU A 180 6.12 -2.53 14.71
CA LEU A 180 6.62 -3.07 13.45
C LEU A 180 7.56 -2.10 12.72
N PHE A 181 7.45 -0.81 13.03
CA PHE A 181 8.30 0.23 12.44
C PHE A 181 9.54 0.57 13.25
N ASP A 182 9.82 -0.04 14.40
CA ASP A 182 10.98 0.31 15.25
C ASP A 182 12.30 0.24 14.47
N GLU A 183 12.44 -0.77 13.58
CA GLU A 183 13.62 -0.97 12.75
C GLU A 183 13.30 -0.95 11.24
N ALA A 184 12.13 -0.45 10.86
CA ALA A 184 11.66 -0.48 9.48
C ALA A 184 11.11 0.88 9.07
N ARG A 185 11.53 1.38 7.91
CA ARG A 185 11.09 2.65 7.35
C ARG A 185 10.88 2.51 5.85
N PHE A 186 10.02 3.36 5.30
CA PHE A 186 9.91 3.51 3.86
C PHE A 186 11.24 3.98 3.28
N PRO A 187 11.74 3.39 2.18
CA PRO A 187 13.01 3.79 1.56
C PRO A 187 12.92 5.21 1.00
N ALA A 188 13.71 6.12 1.55
CA ALA A 188 13.72 7.52 1.15
C ALA A 188 14.09 7.70 -0.33
N GLY A 189 13.42 8.64 -1.02
CA GLY A 189 13.73 9.02 -2.41
C GLY A 189 13.36 7.98 -3.46
N ARG A 190 12.61 6.92 -3.12
CA ARG A 190 12.17 5.88 -4.05
C ARG A 190 10.65 5.82 -4.20
N ASN A 191 10.21 5.48 -5.40
CA ASN A 191 8.85 5.05 -5.69
C ASN A 191 8.73 3.53 -5.48
N PHE A 192 7.50 3.00 -5.45
CA PHE A 192 7.21 1.59 -5.13
C PHE A 192 7.79 1.17 -3.76
N GLU A 193 7.80 2.12 -2.85
CA GLU A 193 8.26 1.98 -1.46
C GLU A 193 7.46 0.91 -0.71
N ASP A 194 6.18 0.77 -1.07
CA ASP A 194 5.26 -0.24 -0.52
C ASP A 194 5.75 -1.67 -0.80
N ILE A 195 6.20 -1.94 -2.03
CA ILE A 195 6.76 -3.26 -2.41
C ILE A 195 8.01 -3.59 -1.59
N GLN A 196 8.73 -2.58 -1.15
CA GLN A 196 9.98 -2.76 -0.42
C GLN A 196 9.75 -2.96 1.09
N LEU A 197 8.78 -2.23 1.67
CA LEU A 197 8.57 -2.24 3.13
C LEU A 197 7.45 -3.21 3.56
N ILE A 198 6.27 -3.13 2.96
CA ILE A 198 5.08 -3.83 3.48
C ILE A 198 5.27 -5.36 3.56
N PRO A 199 5.90 -6.04 2.57
CA PRO A 199 6.22 -7.47 2.70
C PRO A 199 7.07 -7.80 3.93
N GLN A 200 8.02 -6.92 4.31
CA GLN A 200 8.86 -7.12 5.48
C GLN A 200 8.05 -7.02 6.77
N LEU A 201 7.10 -6.07 6.85
CA LEU A 201 6.20 -5.94 7.99
C LEU A 201 5.31 -7.18 8.12
N TYR A 202 4.83 -7.75 7.01
CA TYR A 202 4.07 -8.99 7.00
C TYR A 202 4.88 -10.19 7.51
N LEU A 203 6.18 -10.25 7.20
CA LEU A 203 7.07 -11.31 7.69
C LEU A 203 7.41 -11.16 9.18
N LYS A 204 7.36 -9.94 9.73
CA LYS A 204 7.54 -9.66 11.17
C LYS A 204 6.26 -9.88 11.98
N ALA A 205 5.10 -9.73 11.34
CA ALA A 205 3.81 -9.84 12.00
C ALA A 205 3.50 -11.27 12.42
N GLU A 206 3.12 -11.47 13.68
CA GLU A 206 2.67 -12.75 14.20
C GLU A 206 1.16 -12.94 14.02
N ARG A 207 0.40 -11.84 14.06
CA ARG A 207 -1.07 -11.84 13.91
C ARG A 207 -1.54 -10.82 12.90
N ILE A 208 -2.16 -11.33 11.84
CA ILE A 208 -2.77 -10.52 10.78
C ILE A 208 -4.27 -10.78 10.78
N VAL A 209 -5.04 -9.74 11.02
CA VAL A 209 -6.51 -9.75 10.93
C VAL A 209 -6.90 -9.23 9.55
N VAL A 210 -7.85 -9.87 8.89
CA VAL A 210 -8.37 -9.45 7.59
C VAL A 210 -9.83 -9.04 7.71
N CYS A 211 -10.17 -7.94 7.04
CA CYS A 211 -11.53 -7.42 6.93
C CYS A 211 -11.88 -7.30 5.45
N ASP A 212 -12.90 -8.01 5.00
CA ASP A 212 -13.34 -7.98 3.60
C ASP A 212 -14.18 -6.75 3.26
N THR A 213 -14.58 -5.98 4.28
CA THR A 213 -15.30 -4.72 4.09
C THR A 213 -14.35 -3.68 3.49
N PRO A 214 -14.73 -3.02 2.39
CA PRO A 214 -13.99 -1.87 1.89
C PRO A 214 -14.07 -0.72 2.88
N LEU A 215 -12.91 -0.18 3.27
CA LEU A 215 -12.81 0.93 4.23
C LEU A 215 -12.23 2.20 3.62
N VAL A 216 -11.62 2.11 2.43
CA VAL A 216 -11.05 3.24 1.69
C VAL A 216 -11.65 3.31 0.30
N GLY A 217 -12.01 4.50 -0.13
CA GLY A 217 -12.28 4.84 -1.51
C GLY A 217 -10.98 5.23 -2.19
N TYR A 218 -10.49 4.38 -3.09
CA TYR A 218 -9.30 4.62 -3.91
C TYR A 218 -9.67 5.37 -5.18
N ARG A 219 -9.15 6.58 -5.34
CA ARG A 219 -9.44 7.44 -6.49
C ARG A 219 -8.64 7.03 -7.72
N ALA A 220 -9.32 6.90 -8.85
CA ALA A 220 -8.67 6.74 -10.14
C ALA A 220 -8.07 8.08 -10.62
N ASN A 221 -7.01 8.54 -9.94
CA ASN A 221 -6.32 9.79 -10.28
C ASN A 221 -5.43 9.61 -11.53
N PRO A 222 -5.72 10.31 -12.66
CA PRO A 222 -4.93 10.19 -13.88
C PRO A 222 -3.47 10.69 -13.71
N ASN A 223 -3.23 11.59 -12.74
CA ASN A 223 -1.91 12.16 -12.43
C ASN A 223 -1.16 11.39 -11.33
N GLY A 224 -1.75 10.30 -10.82
CA GLY A 224 -1.13 9.46 -9.78
C GLY A 224 0.18 8.81 -10.26
N ILE A 225 1.12 8.60 -9.34
CA ILE A 225 2.47 8.06 -9.60
C ILE A 225 2.41 6.77 -10.42
N THR A 226 1.49 5.87 -10.10
CA THR A 226 1.36 4.57 -10.79
C THR A 226 0.76 4.65 -12.19
N ARG A 227 0.10 5.75 -12.54
CA ARG A 227 -0.52 5.96 -13.87
C ARG A 227 0.34 6.78 -14.82
N ALA A 228 1.31 7.52 -14.29
CA ALA A 228 2.27 8.29 -15.06
C ALA A 228 3.70 7.91 -14.66
N PRO A 229 4.12 6.63 -14.90
CA PRO A 229 5.41 6.15 -14.47
C PRO A 229 6.54 6.94 -15.12
N LYS A 230 7.64 7.14 -14.39
CA LYS A 230 8.85 7.81 -14.84
C LYS A 230 9.96 6.77 -15.07
N ARG A 231 10.96 7.11 -15.89
CA ARG A 231 12.07 6.18 -16.16
C ARG A 231 12.77 5.70 -14.87
N ARG A 232 12.93 6.59 -13.88
CA ARG A 232 13.51 6.23 -12.58
C ARG A 232 12.75 5.13 -11.84
N ASP A 233 11.48 4.96 -12.14
CA ASP A 233 10.63 3.92 -11.50
C ASP A 233 11.10 2.51 -11.87
N LEU A 234 11.76 2.37 -13.01
CA LEU A 234 12.40 1.12 -13.41
C LEU A 234 13.59 0.81 -12.50
N ASP A 235 14.41 1.83 -12.16
CA ASP A 235 15.57 1.68 -11.26
C ASP A 235 15.09 1.38 -9.83
N ASP A 236 13.98 1.98 -9.40
CA ASP A 236 13.37 1.73 -8.10
C ASP A 236 12.81 0.30 -7.99
N LEU A 237 12.20 -0.21 -9.07
CA LEU A 237 11.75 -1.59 -9.15
C LEU A 237 12.91 -2.58 -9.27
N ASP A 238 14.01 -2.22 -9.95
CA ASP A 238 15.20 -3.04 -10.02
C ASP A 238 15.87 -3.13 -8.63
N TYR A 239 15.88 -2.06 -7.85
CA TYR A 239 16.32 -2.08 -6.45
C TYR A 239 15.43 -2.99 -5.57
N ALA A 240 14.11 -2.90 -5.71
CA ALA A 240 13.19 -3.78 -5.00
C ALA A 240 13.39 -5.27 -5.39
N LEU A 241 13.72 -5.51 -6.67
CA LEU A 241 14.01 -6.84 -7.20
C LEU A 241 15.31 -7.42 -6.63
N ASP A 242 16.37 -6.60 -6.51
CA ASP A 242 17.63 -6.97 -5.86
C ASP A 242 17.38 -7.38 -4.39
N GLY A 243 16.57 -6.61 -3.65
CA GLY A 243 16.19 -6.93 -2.28
C GLY A 243 15.42 -8.25 -2.17
N ALA A 244 14.44 -8.46 -3.05
CA ALA A 244 13.64 -9.69 -3.08
C ALA A 244 14.50 -10.93 -3.42
N ASP A 245 15.44 -10.80 -4.37
CA ASP A 245 16.35 -11.88 -4.72
C ASP A 245 17.37 -12.16 -3.60
N SER A 246 17.87 -11.12 -2.93
CA SER A 246 18.75 -11.27 -1.77
C SER A 246 18.08 -12.06 -0.64
N GLY A 247 16.87 -11.66 -0.24
CA GLY A 247 16.09 -12.36 0.78
C GLY A 247 15.82 -13.83 0.40
N ARG A 248 15.49 -14.07 -0.86
CA ARG A 248 15.30 -15.43 -1.40
C ARG A 248 16.56 -16.29 -1.30
N ARG A 249 17.72 -15.76 -1.69
CA ARG A 249 19.02 -16.49 -1.64
C ARG A 249 19.43 -16.80 -0.22
N GLN A 250 19.11 -15.92 0.73
CA GLN A 250 19.36 -16.13 2.16
C GLN A 250 18.35 -17.09 2.80
N GLY A 251 17.34 -17.57 2.06
CA GLY A 251 16.32 -18.49 2.57
C GLY A 251 15.32 -17.82 3.53
N LEU A 252 15.24 -16.49 3.50
CA LEU A 252 14.35 -15.75 4.38
C LEU A 252 12.86 -15.99 4.01
N GLY A 253 11.99 -15.91 5.02
CA GLY A 253 10.54 -15.93 4.83
C GLY A 253 10.00 -17.23 4.23
N HIS A 254 10.65 -18.38 4.43
CA HIS A 254 10.14 -19.70 4.02
C HIS A 254 9.61 -19.75 2.57
N GLY A 255 10.33 -19.11 1.63
CA GLY A 255 9.98 -19.09 0.21
C GLY A 255 9.07 -17.92 -0.21
N LEU A 256 8.57 -17.10 0.71
CA LEU A 256 7.76 -15.92 0.39
C LEU A 256 8.53 -14.87 -0.43
N TYR A 257 9.84 -14.75 -0.20
CA TYR A 257 10.71 -13.92 -1.03
C TYR A 257 10.79 -14.39 -2.49
N SER A 258 10.57 -15.66 -2.77
CA SER A 258 10.47 -16.15 -4.15
C SER A 258 9.20 -15.68 -4.84
N ILE A 259 8.09 -15.57 -4.09
CA ILE A 259 6.85 -14.97 -4.60
C ILE A 259 7.06 -13.48 -4.81
N LEU A 260 7.64 -12.77 -3.83
CA LEU A 260 7.94 -11.34 -3.94
C LEU A 260 8.81 -11.04 -5.16
N TYR A 261 9.88 -11.80 -5.37
CA TYR A 261 10.73 -11.70 -6.55
C TYR A 261 9.92 -11.78 -7.86
N VAL A 262 9.04 -12.78 -7.99
CA VAL A 262 8.24 -12.98 -9.21
C VAL A 262 7.22 -11.86 -9.40
N THR A 263 6.58 -11.40 -8.32
CA THR A 263 5.59 -10.33 -8.40
C THR A 263 6.22 -8.96 -8.66
N THR A 264 7.40 -8.69 -8.11
CA THR A 264 8.19 -7.49 -8.41
C THR A 264 8.68 -7.49 -9.87
N LEU A 265 9.19 -8.65 -10.36
CA LEU A 265 9.57 -8.80 -11.77
C LEU A 265 8.38 -8.58 -12.72
N LYS A 266 7.18 -8.98 -12.30
CA LYS A 266 5.95 -8.70 -13.04
C LYS A 266 5.60 -7.21 -13.06
N ALA A 267 5.71 -6.52 -11.92
CA ALA A 267 5.54 -5.06 -11.84
C ALA A 267 6.54 -4.34 -12.75
N ARG A 268 7.81 -4.76 -12.74
CA ARG A 268 8.86 -4.23 -13.60
C ARG A 268 8.56 -4.41 -15.10
N LEU A 269 7.99 -5.56 -15.49
CA LEU A 269 7.53 -5.75 -16.87
C LEU A 269 6.43 -4.76 -17.22
N LEU A 270 5.41 -4.61 -16.35
CA LEU A 270 4.26 -3.75 -16.62
C LEU A 270 4.69 -2.28 -16.80
N VAL A 271 5.56 -1.77 -15.94
CA VAL A 271 6.14 -0.42 -16.08
C VAL A 271 7.02 -0.35 -17.34
N GLY A 272 7.82 -1.37 -17.61
CA GLY A 272 8.67 -1.43 -18.79
C GLY A 272 7.90 -1.39 -20.13
N LEU A 273 6.67 -1.89 -20.15
CA LEU A 273 5.81 -1.83 -21.34
C LEU A 273 5.49 -0.40 -21.77
N ASP A 274 5.41 0.54 -20.82
CA ASP A 274 5.11 1.94 -21.11
C ASP A 274 6.33 2.69 -21.71
N PHE A 275 7.56 2.23 -21.43
CA PHE A 275 8.80 2.87 -21.92
C PHE A 275 9.38 2.20 -23.14
N PHE A 276 9.38 0.88 -23.19
CA PHE A 276 10.13 0.13 -24.22
C PHE A 276 9.23 -0.51 -25.27
N GLY A 277 7.92 -0.52 -25.03
CA GLY A 277 7.00 -1.33 -25.80
C GLY A 277 7.15 -2.84 -25.52
N PRO A 278 6.24 -3.67 -26.06
CA PRO A 278 6.12 -5.08 -25.65
C PRO A 278 7.35 -5.94 -25.94
N ARG A 279 8.00 -5.73 -27.10
CA ARG A 279 9.14 -6.55 -27.53
C ARG A 279 10.33 -6.40 -26.61
N ASP A 280 10.70 -5.15 -26.33
CA ASP A 280 11.88 -4.83 -25.55
C ASP A 280 11.67 -5.04 -24.06
N ALA A 281 10.49 -4.69 -23.53
CA ALA A 281 10.11 -4.99 -22.16
C ALA A 281 10.16 -6.51 -21.84
N LEU A 282 9.68 -7.34 -22.78
CA LEU A 282 9.77 -8.79 -22.64
C LEU A 282 11.21 -9.32 -22.76
N ARG A 283 12.06 -8.69 -23.59
CA ARG A 283 13.48 -9.03 -23.69
C ARG A 283 14.17 -8.71 -22.36
N GLU A 284 14.04 -7.50 -21.85
CA GLU A 284 14.61 -7.09 -20.57
C GLU A 284 14.15 -8.00 -19.42
N THR A 285 12.86 -8.33 -19.36
CA THR A 285 12.35 -9.24 -18.33
C THR A 285 13.03 -10.63 -18.39
N ARG A 286 13.33 -11.13 -19.59
CA ARG A 286 14.08 -12.40 -19.72
C ARG A 286 15.53 -12.26 -19.29
N GLU A 287 16.17 -11.13 -19.57
CA GLU A 287 17.55 -10.82 -19.16
C GLU A 287 17.65 -10.70 -17.64
N LEU A 288 16.75 -9.96 -17.01
CA LEU A 288 16.63 -9.88 -15.54
C LEU A 288 16.43 -11.27 -14.92
N LYS A 289 15.53 -12.06 -15.49
CA LYS A 289 15.30 -13.43 -15.02
C LYS A 289 16.52 -14.35 -15.15
N ARG A 290 17.40 -14.11 -16.12
CA ARG A 290 18.69 -14.85 -16.26
C ARG A 290 19.74 -14.35 -15.27
N ARG A 291 19.78 -13.02 -15.00
CA ARG A 291 20.68 -12.42 -14.03
C ARG A 291 20.46 -12.96 -12.62
N TYR A 292 19.19 -13.09 -12.25
CA TYR A 292 18.79 -13.67 -10.98
C TYR A 292 18.56 -15.16 -11.17
N SER A 293 19.37 -16.03 -10.60
CA SER A 293 19.26 -17.48 -10.74
C SER A 293 17.81 -17.99 -10.60
N GLY A 294 17.42 -18.94 -11.44
CA GLY A 294 16.05 -19.44 -11.54
C GLY A 294 15.51 -20.06 -10.23
N LEU A 295 14.18 -19.98 -10.04
CA LEU A 295 13.51 -20.59 -8.90
C LEU A 295 13.67 -22.12 -8.87
N ARG A 296 13.88 -22.67 -7.68
CA ARG A 296 13.85 -24.13 -7.43
C ARG A 296 12.45 -24.70 -7.57
N GLY A 297 12.33 -26.02 -7.64
CA GLY A 297 11.03 -26.68 -7.83
C GLY A 297 10.02 -26.33 -6.74
N GLU A 298 10.42 -26.37 -5.48
CA GLU A 298 9.54 -26.05 -4.33
C GLU A 298 9.12 -24.59 -4.31
N GLU A 299 10.00 -23.65 -4.64
CA GLU A 299 9.68 -22.23 -4.73
C GLU A 299 8.60 -21.95 -5.78
N ARG A 300 8.61 -22.70 -6.91
CA ARG A 300 7.59 -22.58 -7.96
C ARG A 300 6.22 -23.07 -7.50
N LYS A 301 6.15 -24.03 -6.58
CA LYS A 301 4.88 -24.54 -6.05
C LYS A 301 4.11 -23.49 -5.25
N MET A 302 4.82 -22.56 -4.60
CA MET A 302 4.23 -21.48 -3.82
C MET A 302 3.57 -20.38 -4.68
N LEU A 303 3.92 -20.30 -5.97
CA LEU A 303 3.34 -19.32 -6.88
C LEU A 303 1.88 -19.66 -7.20
N SER A 304 1.03 -18.65 -7.20
CA SER A 304 -0.33 -18.76 -7.77
C SER A 304 -0.27 -19.19 -9.24
N ARG A 305 -1.37 -19.71 -9.78
CA ARG A 305 -1.46 -20.11 -11.20
C ARG A 305 -1.06 -18.96 -12.13
N LYS A 306 -1.53 -17.73 -11.84
CA LYS A 306 -1.22 -16.52 -12.62
C LYS A 306 0.26 -16.16 -12.56
N ASN A 307 0.87 -16.17 -11.38
CA ASN A 307 2.29 -15.85 -11.21
C ASN A 307 3.20 -16.96 -11.76
N ARG A 308 2.77 -18.22 -11.69
CA ARG A 308 3.47 -19.36 -12.31
C ARG A 308 3.46 -19.25 -13.84
N LEU A 309 2.33 -18.88 -14.45
CA LEU A 309 2.24 -18.62 -15.89
C LEU A 309 3.18 -17.49 -16.30
N PHE A 310 3.15 -16.35 -15.57
CA PHE A 310 4.07 -15.24 -15.81
C PHE A 310 5.54 -15.70 -15.73
N TYR A 311 5.89 -16.38 -14.65
CA TYR A 311 7.28 -16.84 -14.46
C TYR A 311 7.73 -17.82 -15.54
N ARG A 312 6.85 -18.72 -15.99
CA ARG A 312 7.15 -19.67 -17.06
C ARG A 312 7.26 -18.98 -18.43
N SER A 313 6.33 -18.12 -18.77
CA SER A 313 6.23 -17.41 -20.05
C SER A 313 5.66 -15.99 -19.87
N PRO A 314 6.52 -14.96 -19.70
CA PRO A 314 6.08 -13.57 -19.64
C PRO A 314 5.27 -13.16 -20.88
N LEU A 315 5.60 -13.72 -22.07
CA LEU A 315 4.85 -13.46 -23.31
C LEU A 315 3.41 -14.00 -23.23
N ALA A 316 3.23 -15.25 -22.79
CA ALA A 316 1.89 -15.84 -22.66
C ALA A 316 1.05 -15.05 -21.63
N TYR A 317 1.66 -14.65 -20.53
CA TYR A 317 1.01 -13.78 -19.53
C TYR A 317 0.59 -12.43 -20.15
N TYR A 318 1.48 -11.78 -20.90
CA TYR A 318 1.21 -10.49 -21.55
C TYR A 318 0.05 -10.61 -22.55
N LEU A 319 0.06 -11.64 -23.39
CA LEU A 319 -1.03 -11.88 -24.37
C LEU A 319 -2.37 -12.14 -23.68
N MET A 320 -2.37 -12.96 -22.63
CA MET A 320 -3.56 -13.20 -21.81
C MET A 320 -4.06 -11.90 -21.17
N ALA A 321 -3.17 -11.11 -20.58
CA ALA A 321 -3.52 -9.84 -19.93
C ALA A 321 -4.14 -8.83 -20.93
N ARG A 322 -3.69 -8.82 -22.17
CA ARG A 322 -4.28 -7.99 -23.24
C ARG A 322 -5.69 -8.47 -23.64
N LEU A 323 -5.88 -9.79 -23.78
CA LEU A 323 -7.16 -10.36 -24.18
C LEU A 323 -8.26 -10.12 -23.14
N TYR A 324 -7.92 -10.16 -21.85
CA TYR A 324 -8.88 -10.06 -20.75
C TYR A 324 -8.93 -8.67 -20.10
N ASN A 325 -8.31 -7.64 -20.71
CA ASN A 325 -8.22 -6.28 -20.15
C ASN A 325 -7.74 -6.26 -18.68
N LEU A 326 -6.84 -7.19 -18.30
CA LEU A 326 -6.35 -7.37 -16.94
C LEU A 326 -5.33 -6.28 -16.51
N ARG A 327 -5.33 -5.12 -17.18
CA ARG A 327 -4.76 -3.89 -16.66
C ARG A 327 -5.86 -3.24 -15.79
N GLY A 328 -5.94 -3.65 -14.53
CA GLY A 328 -6.75 -3.01 -13.52
C GLY A 328 -5.92 -2.03 -12.72
#